data_14eb563186548d6834618c0d36037555
#
_entry.id   14eb563186548d6834618c0d36037555
#
_cell.length_a   1.000
_cell.length_b   1.000
_cell.length_c   1.000
_cell.angle_alpha   90.00
_cell.angle_beta   90.00
_cell.angle_gamma   90.00
#
_symmetry.space_group_name_H-M   'P 1'
#
loop_
_entity.id
_entity.type
_entity.pdbx_description
1 polymer ?
#
loop_
_entity_poly.entity_id
_entity_poly.type
_entity_poly.pdbx_seq_one_letter_code
_entity_poly.pdbx_strand_id
1 'polypeptide(L)'
;MPVSNDPATSVRQDALDRAGPALAQLLARLGPRSAQALRVAAVAVIVTVTWELGVRWGGVPVFILPPPSAIAAQLLSMLGQPMFWHDLLVTVTEVLLGYAVGIALAVVLGVAIAQVAVLELALMPYIVAFQTIPSVALAPLFLQWFGYGTLSKVVMAAIIAFFPILVNVIAGLQATGRDEIQMARAFGANRVQLLLKVRVPNSLPYVFAGLELGVVFALVGAIVAEFVGAKAGLGNRILQYNEQFNIAGMFAVLIVLAALGMLMHRSVALLKRRTLRWVD
;
A
#
# COMPACT_ATOMS: atom_id res chain seq x y z
N MET A 1 51.62 -17.74 -17.06
CA MET A 1 50.59 -17.68 -18.10
C MET A 1 50.18 -16.24 -18.30
N PRO A 2 50.42 -15.59 -19.46
CA PRO A 2 50.04 -14.22 -19.68
C PRO A 2 48.54 -14.13 -19.96
N VAL A 3 47.86 -13.20 -19.29
CA VAL A 3 46.45 -12.84 -19.50
C VAL A 3 46.32 -12.29 -20.92
N SER A 4 45.50 -12.94 -21.76
CA SER A 4 45.21 -12.49 -23.11
C SER A 4 44.48 -11.12 -23.06
N ASN A 5 45.11 -10.10 -23.53
CA ASN A 5 44.50 -8.81 -23.83
C ASN A 5 43.58 -8.99 -25.04
N ASP A 6 42.29 -9.27 -24.80
CA ASP A 6 41.29 -9.26 -25.84
C ASP A 6 40.94 -7.80 -26.20
N PRO A 7 41.20 -7.33 -27.43
CA PRO A 7 40.90 -5.98 -27.86
C PRO A 7 39.41 -5.59 -27.75
N ALA A 8 38.50 -6.56 -27.70
CA ALA A 8 37.07 -6.33 -27.49
C ALA A 8 36.77 -5.88 -26.05
N THR A 9 37.53 -6.36 -25.07
CA THR A 9 37.37 -5.96 -23.66
C THR A 9 37.91 -4.57 -23.39
N SER A 10 39.00 -4.17 -24.04
CA SER A 10 39.58 -2.82 -23.90
C SER A 10 38.67 -1.74 -24.51
N VAL A 11 38.10 -1.99 -25.68
CA VAL A 11 37.16 -1.05 -26.33
C VAL A 11 35.86 -0.88 -25.50
N ARG A 12 35.40 -1.95 -24.84
CA ARG A 12 34.22 -1.91 -23.99
C ARG A 12 34.48 -1.17 -22.67
N GLN A 13 35.68 -1.34 -22.10
CA GLN A 13 36.08 -0.59 -20.91
C GLN A 13 36.32 0.91 -21.24
N ASP A 14 36.94 1.24 -22.33
CA ASP A 14 37.15 2.62 -22.80
C ASP A 14 35.80 3.34 -23.08
N ALA A 15 34.78 2.65 -23.60
CA ALA A 15 33.44 3.20 -23.82
C ALA A 15 32.71 3.45 -22.50
N LEU A 16 32.87 2.57 -21.52
CA LEU A 16 32.28 2.72 -20.18
C LEU A 16 33.03 3.83 -19.40
N ASP A 17 34.34 3.94 -19.55
CA ASP A 17 35.14 4.97 -18.91
C ASP A 17 34.92 6.38 -19.51
N ARG A 18 34.53 6.47 -20.78
CA ARG A 18 34.18 7.76 -21.43
C ARG A 18 32.73 8.16 -21.16
N ALA A 19 31.78 7.20 -21.12
CA ALA A 19 30.38 7.49 -20.81
C ALA A 19 30.18 7.79 -19.32
N GLY A 20 30.95 7.15 -18.44
CA GLY A 20 30.86 7.32 -17.00
C GLY A 20 31.09 8.74 -16.51
N PRO A 21 32.20 9.44 -16.89
CA PRO A 21 32.46 10.77 -16.39
C PRO A 21 31.50 11.84 -16.95
N ALA A 22 31.05 11.72 -18.20
CA ALA A 22 30.08 12.65 -18.76
C ALA A 22 28.71 12.51 -18.08
N LEU A 23 28.23 11.27 -17.86
CA LEU A 23 27.02 10.98 -17.12
C LEU A 23 27.13 11.41 -15.65
N ALA A 24 28.29 11.14 -15.02
CA ALA A 24 28.59 11.57 -13.65
C ALA A 24 28.61 13.09 -13.52
N GLN A 25 29.21 13.82 -14.49
CA GLN A 25 29.22 15.29 -14.51
C GLN A 25 27.81 15.87 -14.75
N LEU A 26 26.99 15.24 -15.59
CA LEU A 26 25.58 15.62 -15.81
C LEU A 26 24.76 15.39 -14.54
N LEU A 27 24.96 14.26 -13.87
CA LEU A 27 24.31 13.93 -12.60
C LEU A 27 24.80 14.83 -11.45
N ALA A 28 26.07 15.28 -11.46
CA ALA A 28 26.61 16.20 -10.47
C ALA A 28 26.04 17.63 -10.61
N ARG A 29 25.63 18.04 -11.81
CA ARG A 29 24.94 19.32 -12.05
C ARG A 29 23.48 19.31 -11.64
N LEU A 30 22.87 18.11 -11.55
CA LEU A 30 21.52 17.91 -11.03
C LEU A 30 21.63 17.78 -9.51
N GLY A 31 20.80 18.51 -8.75
CA GLY A 31 20.71 18.33 -7.31
C GLY A 31 20.37 16.85 -6.95
N PRO A 32 20.69 16.37 -5.75
CA PRO A 32 20.60 14.95 -5.38
C PRO A 32 19.18 14.36 -5.62
N ARG A 33 18.15 15.15 -5.48
CA ARG A 33 16.75 14.73 -5.73
C ARG A 33 16.45 14.52 -7.22
N SER A 34 16.96 15.37 -8.10
CA SER A 34 16.76 15.26 -9.55
C SER A 34 17.60 14.13 -10.15
N ALA A 35 18.81 13.89 -9.64
CA ALA A 35 19.62 12.74 -10.03
C ALA A 35 18.96 11.41 -9.63
N GLN A 36 18.33 11.33 -8.45
CA GLN A 36 17.56 10.17 -8.02
C GLN A 36 16.33 9.94 -8.90
N ALA A 37 15.57 10.99 -9.19
CA ALA A 37 14.39 10.91 -10.07
C ALA A 37 14.78 10.43 -11.48
N LEU A 38 15.89 10.91 -12.03
CA LEU A 38 16.38 10.49 -13.34
C LEU A 38 16.78 9.00 -13.36
N ARG A 39 17.45 8.50 -12.30
CA ARG A 39 17.79 7.07 -12.18
C ARG A 39 16.54 6.19 -12.13
N VAL A 40 15.54 6.58 -11.33
CA VAL A 40 14.27 5.85 -11.23
C VAL A 40 13.54 5.85 -12.58
N ALA A 41 13.48 7.00 -13.26
CA ALA A 41 12.88 7.10 -14.59
C ALA A 41 13.63 6.25 -15.63
N ALA A 42 14.96 6.27 -15.62
CA ALA A 42 15.78 5.46 -16.52
C ALA A 42 15.54 3.95 -16.32
N VAL A 43 15.49 3.48 -15.08
CA VAL A 43 15.18 2.08 -14.78
C VAL A 43 13.76 1.73 -15.25
N ALA A 44 12.77 2.59 -14.98
CA ALA A 44 11.40 2.36 -15.43
C ALA A 44 11.31 2.26 -16.97
N VAL A 45 12.01 3.16 -17.70
CA VAL A 45 12.04 3.12 -19.17
C VAL A 45 12.72 1.85 -19.66
N ILE A 46 13.88 1.46 -19.10
CA ILE A 46 14.60 0.25 -19.49
C ILE A 46 13.71 -0.98 -19.29
N VAL A 47 13.07 -1.12 -18.13
CA VAL A 47 12.16 -2.24 -17.83
C VAL A 47 10.99 -2.26 -18.81
N THR A 48 10.34 -1.11 -19.05
CA THR A 48 9.19 -1.02 -19.96
C THR A 48 9.59 -1.34 -21.41
N VAL A 49 10.72 -0.82 -21.89
CA VAL A 49 11.21 -1.09 -23.24
C VAL A 49 11.63 -2.56 -23.39
N THR A 50 12.32 -3.11 -22.41
CA THR A 50 12.72 -4.55 -22.43
C THR A 50 11.48 -5.45 -22.45
N TRP A 51 10.46 -5.12 -21.64
CA TRP A 51 9.19 -5.85 -21.67
C TRP A 51 8.49 -5.72 -23.02
N GLU A 52 8.33 -4.51 -23.58
CA GLU A 52 7.71 -4.28 -24.90
C GLU A 52 8.41 -5.07 -26.00
N LEU A 53 9.75 -4.99 -26.08
CA LEU A 53 10.53 -5.69 -27.08
C LEU A 53 10.52 -7.20 -26.86
N GLY A 54 10.64 -7.66 -25.61
CA GLY A 54 10.60 -9.08 -25.26
C GLY A 54 9.28 -9.74 -25.68
N VAL A 55 8.14 -9.08 -25.48
CA VAL A 55 6.83 -9.59 -25.89
C VAL A 55 6.70 -9.61 -27.41
N ARG A 56 7.09 -8.51 -28.09
CA ARG A 56 6.95 -8.40 -29.54
C ARG A 56 7.88 -9.35 -30.30
N TRP A 57 9.14 -9.46 -29.90
CA TRP A 57 10.12 -10.32 -30.57
C TRP A 57 10.01 -11.78 -30.14
N GLY A 58 9.57 -12.02 -28.89
CA GLY A 58 9.34 -13.38 -28.38
C GLY A 58 8.09 -14.05 -28.93
N GLY A 59 7.27 -13.34 -29.72
CA GLY A 59 6.03 -13.88 -30.28
C GLY A 59 5.01 -14.30 -29.21
N VAL A 60 5.09 -13.70 -28.01
CA VAL A 60 4.19 -14.05 -26.91
C VAL A 60 2.79 -13.54 -27.21
N PRO A 61 1.75 -14.40 -27.17
CA PRO A 61 0.39 -13.99 -27.44
C PRO A 61 -0.09 -12.92 -26.43
N VAL A 62 -0.80 -11.91 -26.90
CA VAL A 62 -1.28 -10.76 -26.10
C VAL A 62 -2.21 -11.20 -24.94
N PHE A 63 -2.89 -12.32 -25.11
CA PHE A 63 -3.76 -12.90 -24.08
C PHE A 63 -2.99 -13.65 -22.97
N ILE A 64 -1.65 -13.84 -23.14
CA ILE A 64 -0.77 -14.38 -22.07
C ILE A 64 -0.06 -13.22 -21.39
N LEU A 65 0.62 -12.39 -22.17
CA LEU A 65 1.33 -11.22 -21.66
C LEU A 65 1.20 -10.06 -22.65
N PRO A 66 0.39 -9.02 -22.34
CA PRO A 66 0.24 -7.88 -23.21
C PRO A 66 1.48 -6.97 -23.17
N PRO A 67 1.87 -6.38 -24.30
CA PRO A 67 2.91 -5.37 -24.32
C PRO A 67 2.43 -4.09 -23.59
N PRO A 68 3.32 -3.33 -22.93
CA PRO A 68 2.99 -2.06 -22.28
C PRO A 68 2.18 -1.09 -23.14
N SER A 69 2.42 -1.04 -24.44
CA SER A 69 1.66 -0.20 -25.39
C SER A 69 0.18 -0.60 -25.46
N ALA A 70 -0.14 -1.90 -25.45
CA ALA A 70 -1.53 -2.37 -25.44
C ALA A 70 -2.22 -2.05 -24.11
N ILE A 71 -1.50 -2.17 -23.00
CA ILE A 71 -2.01 -1.79 -21.68
C ILE A 71 -2.32 -0.29 -21.63
N ALA A 72 -1.42 0.56 -22.14
CA ALA A 72 -1.63 2.01 -22.22
C ALA A 72 -2.83 2.38 -23.09
N ALA A 73 -2.98 1.76 -24.26
CA ALA A 73 -4.13 1.96 -25.12
C ALA A 73 -5.44 1.58 -24.44
N GLN A 74 -5.46 0.44 -23.74
CA GLN A 74 -6.63 -0.02 -23.00
C GLN A 74 -6.94 0.91 -21.81
N LEU A 75 -5.93 1.42 -21.09
CA LEU A 75 -6.09 2.39 -20.01
C LEU A 75 -6.74 3.69 -20.53
N LEU A 76 -6.25 4.23 -21.64
CA LEU A 76 -6.82 5.44 -22.25
C LEU A 76 -8.26 5.23 -22.70
N SER A 77 -8.57 4.09 -23.33
CA SER A 77 -9.94 3.71 -23.71
C SER A 77 -10.86 3.63 -22.48
N MET A 78 -10.38 3.03 -21.40
CA MET A 78 -11.13 2.84 -20.16
C MET A 78 -11.46 4.17 -19.48
N LEU A 79 -10.52 5.13 -19.46
CA LEU A 79 -10.73 6.46 -18.87
C LEU A 79 -11.84 7.27 -19.55
N GLY A 80 -12.15 6.98 -20.82
CA GLY A 80 -13.26 7.58 -21.56
C GLY A 80 -14.63 6.96 -21.25
N GLN A 81 -14.70 5.88 -20.48
CA GLN A 81 -15.95 5.15 -20.20
C GLN A 81 -16.59 5.63 -18.91
N PRO A 82 -17.86 6.11 -18.90
CA PRO A 82 -18.55 6.49 -17.65
C PRO A 82 -18.62 5.36 -16.61
N MET A 83 -18.78 4.12 -17.08
CA MET A 83 -18.85 2.94 -16.22
C MET A 83 -17.57 2.70 -15.44
N PHE A 84 -16.41 3.06 -15.98
CA PHE A 84 -15.14 2.97 -15.26
C PHE A 84 -15.11 3.90 -14.02
N TRP A 85 -15.58 5.13 -14.19
CA TRP A 85 -15.63 6.09 -13.07
C TRP A 85 -16.63 5.69 -12.01
N HIS A 86 -17.75 5.07 -12.40
CA HIS A 86 -18.69 4.47 -11.47
C HIS A 86 -18.02 3.36 -10.64
N ASP A 87 -17.34 2.41 -11.29
CA ASP A 87 -16.65 1.32 -10.60
C ASP A 87 -15.54 1.83 -9.68
N LEU A 88 -14.78 2.83 -10.13
CA LEU A 88 -13.77 3.49 -9.31
C LEU A 88 -14.38 4.10 -8.04
N LEU A 89 -15.50 4.83 -8.17
CA LEU A 89 -16.19 5.44 -7.04
C LEU A 89 -16.74 4.39 -6.07
N VAL A 90 -17.27 3.28 -6.56
CA VAL A 90 -17.73 2.16 -5.72
C VAL A 90 -16.57 1.63 -4.88
N THR A 91 -15.45 1.25 -5.52
CA THR A 91 -14.27 0.76 -4.80
C THR A 91 -13.74 1.77 -3.79
N VAL A 92 -13.60 3.05 -4.19
CA VAL A 92 -13.13 4.11 -3.28
C VAL A 92 -14.05 4.26 -2.07
N THR A 93 -15.35 4.22 -2.27
CA THR A 93 -16.33 4.33 -1.19
C THR A 93 -16.23 3.14 -0.22
N GLU A 94 -16.14 1.92 -0.74
CA GLU A 94 -15.98 0.70 0.06
C GLU A 94 -14.68 0.73 0.88
N VAL A 95 -13.58 1.14 0.26
CA VAL A 95 -12.27 1.28 0.94
C VAL A 95 -12.34 2.34 2.04
N LEU A 96 -12.84 3.53 1.76
CA LEU A 96 -12.87 4.62 2.74
C LEU A 96 -13.78 4.31 3.92
N LEU A 97 -14.96 3.74 3.68
CA LEU A 97 -15.87 3.33 4.74
C LEU A 97 -15.27 2.19 5.57
N GLY A 98 -14.71 1.17 4.92
CA GLY A 98 -14.06 0.06 5.62
C GLY A 98 -12.86 0.52 6.43
N TYR A 99 -12.01 1.38 5.86
CA TYR A 99 -10.88 1.96 6.54
C TYR A 99 -11.29 2.78 7.76
N ALA A 100 -12.31 3.62 7.65
CA ALA A 100 -12.83 4.42 8.77
C ALA A 100 -13.35 3.54 9.91
N VAL A 101 -14.12 2.49 9.59
CA VAL A 101 -14.59 1.51 10.58
C VAL A 101 -13.43 0.75 11.21
N GLY A 102 -12.46 0.30 10.40
CA GLY A 102 -11.24 -0.37 10.88
C GLY A 102 -10.43 0.50 11.85
N ILE A 103 -10.26 1.78 11.54
CA ILE A 103 -9.60 2.75 12.44
C ILE A 103 -10.35 2.87 13.76
N ALA A 104 -11.66 3.11 13.70
CA ALA A 104 -12.47 3.32 14.90
C ALA A 104 -12.37 2.12 15.85
N LEU A 105 -12.55 0.92 15.33
CA LEU A 105 -12.42 -0.32 16.11
C LEU A 105 -11.01 -0.54 16.64
N ALA A 106 -9.98 -0.32 15.81
CA ALA A 106 -8.59 -0.52 16.20
C ALA A 106 -8.13 0.47 17.28
N VAL A 107 -8.55 1.73 17.20
CA VAL A 107 -8.21 2.74 18.20
C VAL A 107 -8.93 2.44 19.52
N VAL A 108 -10.23 2.15 19.50
CA VAL A 108 -11.00 1.86 20.72
C VAL A 108 -10.45 0.62 21.42
N LEU A 109 -10.27 -0.48 20.69
CA LEU A 109 -9.74 -1.72 21.27
C LEU A 109 -8.26 -1.60 21.64
N GLY A 110 -7.46 -0.94 20.82
CA GLY A 110 -6.04 -0.73 21.11
C GLY A 110 -5.79 0.09 22.36
N VAL A 111 -6.58 1.16 22.57
CA VAL A 111 -6.53 1.92 23.82
C VAL A 111 -6.96 1.07 25.00
N ALA A 112 -8.04 0.30 24.90
CA ALA A 112 -8.51 -0.57 25.98
C ALA A 112 -7.45 -1.63 26.34
N ILE A 113 -6.87 -2.31 25.35
CA ILE A 113 -5.83 -3.33 25.54
C ILE A 113 -4.57 -2.73 26.17
N ALA A 114 -4.09 -1.59 25.66
CA ALA A 114 -2.88 -0.94 26.17
C ALA A 114 -3.02 -0.39 27.60
N GLN A 115 -4.25 -0.18 28.10
CA GLN A 115 -4.51 0.31 29.45
C GLN A 115 -4.64 -0.82 30.50
N VAL A 116 -4.97 -2.03 30.08
CA VAL A 116 -5.27 -3.16 30.97
C VAL A 116 -4.39 -4.35 30.61
N ALA A 117 -3.33 -4.56 31.40
CA ALA A 117 -2.34 -5.62 31.15
C ALA A 117 -2.96 -7.03 31.03
N VAL A 118 -4.06 -7.30 31.76
CA VAL A 118 -4.77 -8.58 31.66
C VAL A 118 -5.41 -8.76 30.30
N LEU A 119 -5.98 -7.68 29.70
CA LEU A 119 -6.54 -7.73 28.35
C LEU A 119 -5.45 -7.96 27.31
N GLU A 120 -4.30 -7.35 27.46
CA GLU A 120 -3.17 -7.55 26.58
C GLU A 120 -2.72 -9.01 26.57
N LEU A 121 -2.41 -9.56 27.76
CA LEU A 121 -1.97 -10.95 27.90
C LEU A 121 -3.01 -11.95 27.39
N ALA A 122 -4.31 -11.66 27.59
CA ALA A 122 -5.39 -12.53 27.15
C ALA A 122 -5.67 -12.44 25.65
N LEU A 123 -5.61 -11.25 25.05
CA LEU A 123 -6.06 -11.02 23.67
C LEU A 123 -4.95 -11.10 22.61
N MET A 124 -3.69 -10.79 22.99
CA MET A 124 -2.57 -10.81 22.02
C MET A 124 -2.40 -12.15 21.28
N PRO A 125 -2.48 -13.32 21.94
CA PRO A 125 -2.38 -14.60 21.25
C PRO A 125 -3.48 -14.78 20.18
N TYR A 126 -4.70 -14.34 20.47
CA TYR A 126 -5.82 -14.43 19.54
C TYR A 126 -5.66 -13.43 18.38
N ILE A 127 -5.20 -12.20 18.66
CA ILE A 127 -4.92 -11.20 17.62
C ILE A 127 -3.88 -11.74 16.64
N VAL A 128 -2.80 -12.34 17.13
CA VAL A 128 -1.78 -12.96 16.29
C VAL A 128 -2.34 -14.14 15.51
N ALA A 129 -3.13 -15.02 16.15
CA ALA A 129 -3.76 -16.15 15.49
C ALA A 129 -4.71 -15.71 14.36
N PHE A 130 -5.53 -14.68 14.58
CA PHE A 130 -6.41 -14.14 13.54
C PHE A 130 -5.65 -13.57 12.34
N GLN A 131 -4.47 -12.98 12.53
CA GLN A 131 -3.63 -12.47 11.44
C GLN A 131 -3.07 -13.59 10.54
N THR A 132 -2.99 -14.81 11.03
CA THR A 132 -2.51 -15.95 10.25
C THR A 132 -3.59 -16.54 9.33
N ILE A 133 -4.86 -16.20 9.57
CA ILE A 133 -5.96 -16.65 8.72
C ILE A 133 -5.88 -15.94 7.38
N PRO A 134 -5.83 -16.67 6.25
CA PRO A 134 -5.89 -16.07 4.92
C PRO A 134 -7.19 -15.27 4.76
N SER A 135 -7.07 -13.95 4.78
CA SER A 135 -8.25 -13.06 4.74
C SER A 135 -9.12 -13.27 3.49
N VAL A 136 -8.51 -13.71 2.37
CA VAL A 136 -9.24 -14.08 1.15
C VAL A 136 -10.26 -15.19 1.41
N ALA A 137 -9.96 -16.13 2.30
CA ALA A 137 -10.86 -17.23 2.64
C ALA A 137 -12.11 -16.78 3.41
N LEU A 138 -12.09 -15.60 4.02
CA LEU A 138 -13.23 -15.04 4.75
C LEU A 138 -14.25 -14.35 3.83
N ALA A 139 -13.88 -13.98 2.62
CA ALA A 139 -14.75 -13.25 1.71
C ALA A 139 -16.09 -13.97 1.41
N PRO A 140 -16.13 -15.28 1.13
CA PRO A 140 -17.40 -15.99 0.93
C PRO A 140 -18.31 -15.97 2.18
N LEU A 141 -17.75 -16.05 3.39
CA LEU A 141 -18.51 -16.00 4.64
C LEU A 141 -19.16 -14.63 4.83
N PHE A 142 -18.43 -13.56 4.56
CA PHE A 142 -18.99 -12.21 4.70
C PHE A 142 -20.06 -11.91 3.65
N LEU A 143 -19.93 -12.46 2.44
CA LEU A 143 -20.99 -12.40 1.45
C LEU A 143 -22.25 -13.15 1.90
N GLN A 144 -22.08 -14.29 2.53
CA GLN A 144 -23.21 -15.07 3.04
C GLN A 144 -23.91 -14.38 4.22
N TRP A 145 -23.15 -13.72 5.11
CA TRP A 145 -23.70 -13.05 6.29
C TRP A 145 -24.28 -11.66 5.98
N PHE A 146 -23.61 -10.89 5.13
CA PHE A 146 -23.93 -9.48 4.85
C PHE A 146 -24.53 -9.25 3.46
N GLY A 147 -24.61 -10.30 2.63
CA GLY A 147 -25.11 -10.23 1.26
C GLY A 147 -24.13 -9.66 0.25
N TYR A 148 -24.57 -9.59 -1.01
CA TYR A 148 -23.76 -9.13 -2.15
C TYR A 148 -23.65 -7.59 -2.27
N GLY A 149 -24.18 -6.85 -1.31
CA GLY A 149 -24.14 -5.38 -1.27
C GLY A 149 -22.78 -4.83 -0.87
N THR A 150 -22.71 -3.49 -0.73
CA THR A 150 -21.51 -2.76 -0.29
C THR A 150 -21.05 -3.15 1.12
N LEU A 151 -21.99 -3.57 1.98
CA LEU A 151 -21.69 -3.86 3.39
C LEU A 151 -20.65 -4.97 3.56
N SER A 152 -20.74 -6.06 2.80
CA SER A 152 -19.77 -7.18 2.86
C SER A 152 -18.35 -6.71 2.48
N LYS A 153 -18.21 -5.80 1.52
CA LYS A 153 -16.93 -5.23 1.06
C LYS A 153 -16.37 -4.28 2.10
N VAL A 154 -17.22 -3.43 2.69
CA VAL A 154 -16.84 -2.53 3.79
C VAL A 154 -16.35 -3.31 5.00
N VAL A 155 -17.07 -4.38 5.40
CA VAL A 155 -16.65 -5.24 6.52
C VAL A 155 -15.32 -5.92 6.24
N MET A 156 -15.13 -6.44 5.03
CA MET A 156 -13.88 -7.08 4.62
C MET A 156 -12.70 -6.10 4.64
N ALA A 157 -12.89 -4.92 4.06
CA ALA A 157 -11.88 -3.85 4.07
C ALA A 157 -11.56 -3.42 5.52
N ALA A 158 -12.59 -3.30 6.38
CA ALA A 158 -12.42 -2.93 7.78
C ALA A 158 -11.59 -3.97 8.54
N ILE A 159 -11.90 -5.25 8.41
CA ILE A 159 -11.21 -6.33 9.14
C ILE A 159 -9.74 -6.43 8.71
N ILE A 160 -9.47 -6.35 7.40
CA ILE A 160 -8.08 -6.45 6.92
C ILE A 160 -7.25 -5.23 7.33
N ALA A 161 -7.85 -4.03 7.36
CA ALA A 161 -7.18 -2.82 7.83
C ALA A 161 -7.03 -2.76 9.36
N PHE A 162 -7.96 -3.36 10.11
CA PHE A 162 -8.02 -3.30 11.55
C PHE A 162 -6.76 -3.81 12.24
N PHE A 163 -6.25 -4.98 11.85
CA PHE A 163 -5.13 -5.62 12.54
C PHE A 163 -3.82 -4.82 12.50
N PRO A 164 -3.33 -4.34 11.35
CA PRO A 164 -2.11 -3.53 11.32
C PRO A 164 -2.27 -2.22 12.10
N ILE A 165 -3.46 -1.62 12.10
CA ILE A 165 -3.71 -0.41 12.89
C ILE A 165 -3.71 -0.74 14.38
N LEU A 166 -4.41 -1.80 14.81
CA LEU A 166 -4.50 -2.23 16.21
C LEU A 166 -3.13 -2.48 16.83
N VAL A 167 -2.30 -3.27 16.16
CA VAL A 167 -0.95 -3.61 16.66
C VAL A 167 -0.09 -2.35 16.82
N ASN A 168 -0.16 -1.43 15.85
CA ASN A 168 0.58 -0.18 15.92
C ASN A 168 0.04 0.76 17.01
N VAL A 169 -1.27 0.82 17.23
CA VAL A 169 -1.88 1.59 18.33
C VAL A 169 -1.39 1.06 19.69
N ILE A 170 -1.43 -0.26 19.89
CA ILE A 170 -0.96 -0.88 21.14
C ILE A 170 0.54 -0.60 21.34
N ALA A 171 1.37 -0.90 20.34
CA ALA A 171 2.80 -0.66 20.40
C ALA A 171 3.15 0.80 20.69
N GLY A 172 2.44 1.74 20.04
CA GLY A 172 2.65 3.17 20.23
C GLY A 172 2.32 3.63 21.66
N LEU A 173 1.20 3.19 22.22
CA LEU A 173 0.81 3.54 23.59
C LEU A 173 1.75 2.95 24.65
N GLN A 174 2.43 1.83 24.33
CA GLN A 174 3.40 1.18 25.20
C GLN A 174 4.83 1.72 25.03
N ALA A 175 5.13 2.38 23.92
CA ALA A 175 6.44 2.95 23.62
C ALA A 175 6.82 4.13 24.56
N THR A 176 5.85 4.67 25.32
CA THR A 176 6.11 5.76 26.28
C THR A 176 7.11 5.32 27.36
N GLY A 177 8.18 6.08 27.53
CA GLY A 177 9.24 5.80 28.50
C GLY A 177 8.74 5.74 29.94
N ARG A 178 9.37 4.87 30.75
CA ARG A 178 9.04 4.75 32.17
C ARG A 178 9.30 6.04 32.93
N ASP A 179 10.35 6.76 32.59
CA ASP A 179 10.74 8.01 33.23
C ASP A 179 9.72 9.12 32.94
N GLU A 180 9.20 9.20 31.72
CA GLU A 180 8.15 10.14 31.35
C GLU A 180 6.86 9.86 32.15
N ILE A 181 6.52 8.59 32.34
CA ILE A 181 5.36 8.17 33.11
C ILE A 181 5.54 8.53 34.60
N GLN A 182 6.74 8.27 35.16
CA GLN A 182 7.05 8.59 36.55
C GLN A 182 7.05 10.08 36.78
N MET A 183 7.66 10.87 35.90
CA MET A 183 7.67 12.32 35.95
C MET A 183 6.24 12.89 35.95
N ALA A 184 5.40 12.45 34.99
CA ALA A 184 4.01 12.90 34.92
C ALA A 184 3.22 12.58 36.21
N ARG A 185 3.46 11.40 36.81
CA ARG A 185 2.85 11.01 38.08
C ARG A 185 3.35 11.86 39.25
N ALA A 186 4.64 12.18 39.28
CA ALA A 186 5.22 13.05 40.33
C ALA A 186 4.60 14.46 40.29
N PHE A 187 4.20 14.94 39.11
CA PHE A 187 3.43 16.18 38.95
C PHE A 187 1.92 16.01 39.20
N GLY A 188 1.47 14.88 39.71
CA GLY A 188 0.07 14.65 40.08
C GLY A 188 -0.85 14.27 38.93
N ALA A 189 -0.33 13.84 37.78
CA ALA A 189 -1.16 13.43 36.66
C ALA A 189 -2.00 12.18 37.00
N ASN A 190 -3.31 12.27 36.79
CA ASN A 190 -4.20 11.13 36.90
C ASN A 190 -4.11 10.22 35.64
N ARG A 191 -4.77 9.04 35.66
CA ARG A 191 -4.69 8.06 34.58
C ARG A 191 -5.12 8.62 33.22
N VAL A 192 -6.17 9.45 33.20
CA VAL A 192 -6.70 10.05 31.96
C VAL A 192 -5.74 11.12 31.42
N GLN A 193 -5.17 11.93 32.33
CA GLN A 193 -4.17 12.94 31.95
C GLN A 193 -2.89 12.29 31.42
N LEU A 194 -2.44 11.20 32.05
CA LEU A 194 -1.31 10.42 31.58
C LEU A 194 -1.57 9.84 30.18
N LEU A 195 -2.76 9.29 29.94
CA LEU A 195 -3.14 8.80 28.63
C LEU A 195 -3.15 9.91 27.57
N LEU A 196 -3.94 10.96 27.80
CA LEU A 196 -4.23 11.97 26.78
C LEU A 196 -3.06 12.96 26.56
N LYS A 197 -2.29 13.28 27.61
CA LYS A 197 -1.23 14.31 27.55
C LYS A 197 0.17 13.74 27.33
N VAL A 198 0.38 12.45 27.61
CA VAL A 198 1.71 11.82 27.50
C VAL A 198 1.67 10.65 26.50
N ARG A 199 0.87 9.61 26.76
CA ARG A 199 0.90 8.39 25.96
C ARG A 199 0.37 8.60 24.53
N VAL A 200 -0.77 9.29 24.36
CA VAL A 200 -1.36 9.53 23.03
C VAL A 200 -0.43 10.36 22.14
N PRO A 201 0.12 11.51 22.57
CA PRO A 201 1.08 12.25 21.75
C PRO A 201 2.32 11.42 21.37
N ASN A 202 2.89 10.66 22.31
CA ASN A 202 4.06 9.80 22.04
C ASN A 202 3.73 8.62 21.12
N SER A 203 2.48 8.15 21.12
CA SER A 203 2.04 7.04 20.26
C SER A 203 1.79 7.46 18.81
N LEU A 204 1.57 8.73 18.51
CA LEU A 204 1.16 9.20 17.19
C LEU A 204 2.06 8.74 16.04
N PRO A 205 3.39 8.70 16.15
CA PRO A 205 4.24 8.18 15.07
C PRO A 205 3.90 6.73 14.70
N TYR A 206 3.63 5.89 15.71
CA TYR A 206 3.23 4.49 15.53
C TYR A 206 1.81 4.37 14.96
N VAL A 207 0.88 5.16 15.50
CA VAL A 207 -0.50 5.22 15.01
C VAL A 207 -0.51 5.55 13.53
N PHE A 208 0.24 6.59 13.11
CA PHE A 208 0.33 6.93 11.69
C PHE A 208 1.01 5.85 10.86
N ALA A 209 2.00 5.12 11.37
CA ALA A 209 2.57 3.97 10.68
C ALA A 209 1.50 2.88 10.47
N GLY A 210 0.68 2.60 11.48
CA GLY A 210 -0.47 1.71 11.37
C GLY A 210 -1.51 2.19 10.36
N LEU A 211 -1.80 3.49 10.32
CA LEU A 211 -2.74 4.09 9.36
C LEU A 211 -2.23 4.01 7.92
N GLU A 212 -0.93 4.27 7.69
CA GLU A 212 -0.30 4.15 6.37
C GLU A 212 -0.38 2.71 5.81
N LEU A 213 -0.17 1.71 6.66
CA LEU A 213 -0.36 0.30 6.30
C LEU A 213 -1.84 -0.03 6.13
N GLY A 214 -2.67 0.38 7.07
CA GLY A 214 -4.10 0.07 7.11
C GLY A 214 -4.85 0.53 5.86
N VAL A 215 -4.53 1.70 5.30
CA VAL A 215 -5.21 2.18 4.08
C VAL A 215 -4.93 1.30 2.87
N VAL A 216 -3.70 0.78 2.73
CA VAL A 216 -3.34 -0.16 1.66
C VAL A 216 -4.04 -1.50 1.86
N PHE A 217 -4.09 -1.98 3.09
CA PHE A 217 -4.77 -3.22 3.44
C PHE A 217 -6.30 -3.11 3.28
N ALA A 218 -6.91 -1.94 3.54
CA ALA A 218 -8.31 -1.70 3.25
C ALA A 218 -8.63 -1.83 1.75
N LEU A 219 -7.75 -1.28 0.89
CA LEU A 219 -7.89 -1.43 -0.56
C LEU A 219 -7.83 -2.91 -0.98
N VAL A 220 -6.85 -3.67 -0.46
CA VAL A 220 -6.74 -5.10 -0.73
C VAL A 220 -8.02 -5.83 -0.27
N GLY A 221 -8.55 -5.49 0.91
CA GLY A 221 -9.76 -6.10 1.45
C GLY A 221 -10.99 -5.85 0.59
N ALA A 222 -11.18 -4.63 0.13
CA ALA A 222 -12.29 -4.29 -0.77
C ALA A 222 -12.19 -5.08 -2.09
N ILE A 223 -11.02 -5.11 -2.72
CA ILE A 223 -10.80 -5.82 -3.99
C ILE A 223 -11.03 -7.32 -3.84
N VAL A 224 -10.54 -7.93 -2.75
CA VAL A 224 -10.77 -9.37 -2.47
C VAL A 224 -12.28 -9.66 -2.34
N ALA A 225 -13.02 -8.82 -1.65
CA ALA A 225 -14.46 -8.98 -1.52
C ALA A 225 -15.21 -8.73 -2.85
N GLU A 226 -14.73 -7.79 -3.66
CA GLU A 226 -15.26 -7.55 -5.00
C GLU A 226 -15.06 -8.76 -5.93
N PHE A 227 -13.93 -9.47 -5.84
CA PHE A 227 -13.69 -10.69 -6.63
C PHE A 227 -14.70 -11.80 -6.33
N VAL A 228 -15.18 -11.91 -5.10
CA VAL A 228 -16.07 -13.03 -4.74
C VAL A 228 -17.54 -12.76 -5.09
N GLY A 229 -17.96 -11.50 -5.15
CA GLY A 229 -19.39 -11.26 -5.39
C GLY A 229 -19.80 -9.80 -5.53
N ALA A 230 -19.09 -9.00 -6.33
CA ALA A 230 -19.54 -7.65 -6.65
C ALA A 230 -20.26 -7.59 -8.00
N LYS A 231 -21.16 -6.61 -8.13
CA LYS A 231 -21.80 -6.23 -9.40
C LYS A 231 -21.14 -5.00 -10.04
N ALA A 232 -20.33 -4.28 -9.28
CA ALA A 232 -19.60 -3.08 -9.68
C ALA A 232 -18.31 -3.01 -8.87
N GLY A 233 -17.39 -2.14 -9.28
CA GLY A 233 -16.10 -1.96 -8.64
C GLY A 233 -14.93 -2.41 -9.53
N LEU A 234 -13.72 -1.94 -9.17
CA LEU A 234 -12.52 -2.23 -9.96
C LEU A 234 -12.12 -3.71 -9.92
N GLY A 235 -12.35 -4.40 -8.78
CA GLY A 235 -12.11 -5.84 -8.68
C GLY A 235 -13.08 -6.63 -9.57
N ASN A 236 -14.35 -6.28 -9.58
CA ASN A 236 -15.32 -6.87 -10.51
C ASN A 236 -14.91 -6.63 -11.98
N ARG A 237 -14.44 -5.42 -12.30
CA ARG A 237 -13.97 -5.10 -13.66
C ARG A 237 -12.78 -5.97 -14.09
N ILE A 238 -11.87 -6.32 -13.17
CA ILE A 238 -10.79 -7.29 -13.44
C ILE A 238 -11.38 -8.64 -13.85
N LEU A 239 -12.40 -9.13 -13.11
CA LEU A 239 -13.05 -10.41 -13.45
C LEU A 239 -13.74 -10.37 -14.81
N GLN A 240 -14.46 -9.28 -15.12
CA GLN A 240 -15.08 -9.11 -16.45
C GLN A 240 -14.04 -9.14 -17.58
N TYR A 241 -12.89 -8.47 -17.41
CA TYR A 241 -11.80 -8.54 -18.38
C TYR A 241 -11.16 -9.93 -18.46
N ASN A 242 -11.08 -10.65 -17.33
CA ASN A 242 -10.59 -12.03 -17.32
C ASN A 242 -11.51 -12.97 -18.11
N GLU A 243 -12.83 -12.85 -17.93
CA GLU A 243 -13.84 -13.63 -18.68
C GLU A 243 -13.79 -13.33 -20.18
N GLN A 244 -13.42 -12.11 -20.56
CA GLN A 244 -13.25 -11.68 -21.97
C GLN A 244 -11.86 -12.01 -22.54
N PHE A 245 -10.97 -12.65 -21.76
CA PHE A 245 -9.56 -12.84 -22.11
C PHE A 245 -8.82 -11.55 -22.47
N ASN A 246 -9.32 -10.40 -21.94
CA ASN A 246 -8.70 -9.09 -22.14
C ASN A 246 -7.66 -8.82 -21.03
N ILE A 247 -6.52 -9.46 -21.15
CA ILE A 247 -5.44 -9.33 -20.17
C ILE A 247 -4.89 -7.90 -20.12
N ALA A 248 -4.85 -7.18 -21.25
CA ALA A 248 -4.45 -5.78 -21.27
C ALA A 248 -5.39 -4.90 -20.40
N GLY A 249 -6.69 -5.19 -20.40
CA GLY A 249 -7.68 -4.53 -19.54
C GLY A 249 -7.44 -4.83 -18.07
N MET A 250 -7.12 -6.09 -17.71
CA MET A 250 -6.77 -6.44 -16.34
C MET A 250 -5.55 -5.65 -15.84
N PHE A 251 -4.46 -5.61 -16.63
CA PHE A 251 -3.26 -4.83 -16.27
C PHE A 251 -3.56 -3.33 -16.16
N ALA A 252 -4.41 -2.78 -17.03
CA ALA A 252 -4.83 -1.38 -16.96
C ALA A 252 -5.54 -1.09 -15.63
N VAL A 253 -6.45 -1.94 -15.17
CA VAL A 253 -7.12 -1.79 -13.85
C VAL A 253 -6.11 -1.95 -12.71
N LEU A 254 -5.16 -2.89 -12.79
CA LEU A 254 -4.11 -3.05 -11.77
C LEU A 254 -3.24 -1.78 -11.65
N ILE A 255 -2.93 -1.10 -12.75
CA ILE A 255 -2.22 0.18 -12.73
C ILE A 255 -3.05 1.25 -12.01
N VAL A 256 -4.36 1.32 -12.28
CA VAL A 256 -5.27 2.24 -11.59
C VAL A 256 -5.32 1.94 -10.10
N LEU A 257 -5.41 0.67 -9.70
CA LEU A 257 -5.40 0.25 -8.29
C LEU A 257 -4.09 0.61 -7.61
N ALA A 258 -2.95 0.41 -8.28
CA ALA A 258 -1.64 0.82 -7.75
C ALA A 258 -1.56 2.35 -7.57
N ALA A 259 -2.05 3.12 -8.53
CA ALA A 259 -2.12 4.59 -8.44
C ALA A 259 -3.05 5.03 -7.30
N LEU A 260 -4.22 4.41 -7.16
CA LEU A 260 -5.18 4.67 -6.08
C LEU A 260 -4.58 4.36 -4.71
N GLY A 261 -3.97 3.19 -4.54
CA GLY A 261 -3.30 2.81 -3.29
C GLY A 261 -2.17 3.76 -2.92
N MET A 262 -1.36 4.17 -3.91
CA MET A 262 -0.29 5.16 -3.71
C MET A 262 -0.85 6.54 -3.33
N LEU A 263 -1.95 6.98 -3.95
CA LEU A 263 -2.61 8.25 -3.64
C LEU A 263 -3.14 8.23 -2.20
N MET A 264 -3.84 7.17 -1.81
CA MET A 264 -4.37 7.00 -0.45
C MET A 264 -3.25 6.96 0.59
N HIS A 265 -2.20 6.16 0.36
CA HIS A 265 -1.02 6.11 1.23
C HIS A 265 -0.35 7.49 1.37
N ARG A 266 -0.14 8.21 0.26
CA ARG A 266 0.44 9.57 0.29
C ARG A 266 -0.45 10.55 1.03
N SER A 267 -1.77 10.43 0.94
CA SER A 267 -2.72 11.28 1.67
C SER A 267 -2.56 11.12 3.17
N VAL A 268 -2.43 9.88 3.66
CA VAL A 268 -2.17 9.59 5.09
C VAL A 268 -0.77 10.10 5.49
N ALA A 269 0.25 9.88 4.66
CA ALA A 269 1.62 10.35 4.93
C ALA A 269 1.70 11.89 4.98
N LEU A 270 0.94 12.59 4.15
CA LEU A 270 0.83 14.06 4.21
C LEU A 270 0.15 14.52 5.49
N LEU A 271 -0.92 13.83 5.92
CA LEU A 271 -1.58 14.11 7.19
C LEU A 271 -0.61 13.91 8.37
N LYS A 272 0.16 12.80 8.37
CA LYS A 272 1.22 12.54 9.35
C LYS A 272 2.19 13.72 9.47
N ARG A 273 2.75 14.18 8.34
CA ARG A 273 3.71 15.29 8.30
C ARG A 273 3.11 16.60 8.83
N ARG A 274 1.83 16.84 8.62
CA ARG A 274 1.13 18.03 9.17
C ARG A 274 0.90 17.93 10.66
N THR A 275 0.62 16.72 11.15
CA THR A 275 0.27 16.46 12.55
C THR A 275 1.51 16.32 13.44
N LEU A 276 2.60 15.72 12.93
CA LEU A 276 3.82 15.39 13.70
C LEU A 276 4.97 16.40 13.48
N ARG A 277 4.66 17.68 13.36
CA ARG A 277 5.70 18.73 13.15
C ARG A 277 6.73 18.87 14.27
N TRP A 278 6.47 18.24 15.42
CA TRP A 278 7.36 18.29 16.59
C TRP A 278 8.28 17.08 16.73
N VAL A 279 8.18 16.10 15.84
CA VAL A 279 8.98 14.85 15.88
C VAL A 279 10.16 14.90 14.90
N ASP A 280 10.22 15.90 13.99
CA ASP A 280 11.31 16.11 13.02
C ASP A 280 12.49 16.89 13.63
#